data_313c92e26fbbf5608383f0d606070277
#
_entry.id   313c92e26fbbf5608383f0d606070277
#
_cell.length_a   1.000
_cell.length_b   1.000
_cell.length_c   1.000
_cell.angle_alpha   90.00
_cell.angle_beta   90.00
_cell.angle_gamma   90.00
#
_symmetry.space_group_name_H-M   'P 1'
#
loop_
_entity.id
_entity.type
_entity.pdbx_description
1 polymer ?
#
loop_
_entity_poly.entity_id
_entity_poly.type
_entity_poly.pdbx_seq_one_letter_code
_entity_poly.pdbx_strand_id
1 'polypeptide(L)'
;STFCEANKNPELANKVGQSLWDFYMFQIHSLRKVHADPHPGNFLVSEDGTLVAIDFGCMKSIPEDFYFPYFELSVRENLENKAFFDQKLLELEIIREDDSPEEKEFFTQIFYELLYLFTTPFQQENFDFSDNAFFEAIADLGQKYAKNTQMKGRDANRGSKHFIYMNRTFFGLYSLMHDINSKNIKINNYKNFI
;
A
#
# COMPACT_ATOMS: atom_id res chain seq x y z
N SER A 1 -25.03 7.84 5.78
CA SER A 1 -24.06 8.45 6.71
C SER A 1 -22.70 8.62 6.08
N THR A 2 -21.87 9.46 6.67
CA THR A 2 -20.48 9.62 6.22
C THR A 2 -19.67 8.39 6.56
N PHE A 3 -18.60 8.13 5.78
CA PHE A 3 -17.68 7.00 5.99
C PHE A 3 -17.16 6.94 7.45
N CYS A 4 -16.75 8.07 8.00
CA CYS A 4 -16.20 8.15 9.36
C CYS A 4 -17.19 7.75 10.47
N GLU A 5 -18.49 7.77 10.22
CA GLU A 5 -19.49 7.35 11.22
C GLU A 5 -19.51 5.84 11.46
N ALA A 6 -18.92 5.05 10.55
CA ALA A 6 -18.78 3.61 10.75
C ALA A 6 -17.98 3.26 12.02
N ASN A 7 -17.09 4.15 12.47
CA ASN A 7 -16.32 3.98 13.71
C ASN A 7 -17.17 3.85 14.98
N LYS A 8 -18.42 4.31 14.96
CA LYS A 8 -19.31 4.28 16.13
C LYS A 8 -19.77 2.86 16.50
N ASN A 9 -19.66 1.90 15.61
CA ASN A 9 -20.07 0.51 15.81
C ASN A 9 -18.99 -0.43 15.29
N PRO A 10 -18.36 -1.27 16.15
CA PRO A 10 -17.28 -2.19 15.74
C PRO A 10 -17.71 -3.19 14.67
N GLU A 11 -18.94 -3.70 14.67
CA GLU A 11 -19.43 -4.61 13.64
C GLU A 11 -19.56 -3.90 12.30
N LEU A 12 -20.10 -2.69 12.31
CA LEU A 12 -20.20 -1.84 11.12
C LEU A 12 -18.81 -1.46 10.58
N ALA A 13 -17.88 -1.09 11.46
CA ALA A 13 -16.50 -0.77 11.12
C ALA A 13 -15.81 -1.93 10.40
N ASN A 14 -15.96 -3.15 10.92
CA ASN A 14 -15.36 -4.33 10.31
C ASN A 14 -16.02 -4.68 8.96
N LYS A 15 -17.33 -4.55 8.85
CA LYS A 15 -18.06 -4.78 7.59
C LYS A 15 -17.64 -3.78 6.51
N VAL A 16 -17.60 -2.52 6.86
CA VAL A 16 -17.19 -1.44 5.94
C VAL A 16 -15.73 -1.58 5.57
N GLY A 17 -14.86 -1.88 6.55
CA GLY A 17 -13.44 -2.13 6.31
C GLY A 17 -13.20 -3.31 5.37
N GLN A 18 -13.92 -4.42 5.56
CA GLN A 18 -13.84 -5.57 4.65
C GLN A 18 -14.29 -5.21 3.23
N SER A 19 -15.41 -4.49 3.10
CA SER A 19 -15.91 -4.04 1.79
C SER A 19 -14.93 -3.10 1.10
N LEU A 20 -14.28 -2.21 1.85
CA LEU A 20 -13.26 -1.30 1.33
C LEU A 20 -12.02 -2.05 0.85
N TRP A 21 -11.54 -3.01 1.66
CA TRP A 21 -10.43 -3.88 1.28
C TRP A 21 -10.72 -4.65 -0.01
N ASP A 22 -11.85 -5.34 -0.05
CA ASP A 22 -12.26 -6.15 -1.20
C ASP A 22 -12.44 -5.30 -2.46
N PHE A 23 -12.98 -4.09 -2.34
CA PHE A 23 -13.14 -3.14 -3.43
C PHE A 23 -11.79 -2.73 -4.03
N TYR A 24 -10.79 -2.39 -3.20
CA TYR A 24 -9.46 -2.05 -3.68
C TYR A 24 -8.71 -3.25 -4.27
N MET A 25 -8.78 -4.41 -3.63
CA MET A 25 -8.13 -5.62 -4.13
C MET A 25 -8.73 -6.07 -5.48
N PHE A 26 -10.04 -5.97 -5.64
CA PHE A 26 -10.69 -6.24 -6.92
C PHE A 26 -10.22 -5.27 -8.02
N GLN A 27 -10.15 -3.99 -7.74
CA GLN A 27 -9.65 -3.00 -8.69
C GLN A 27 -8.21 -3.28 -9.12
N ILE A 28 -7.34 -3.55 -8.16
CA ILE A 28 -5.92 -3.77 -8.40
C ILE A 28 -5.69 -5.07 -9.15
N HIS A 29 -6.21 -6.17 -8.66
CA HIS A 29 -5.85 -7.51 -9.13
C HIS A 29 -6.70 -7.98 -10.32
N SER A 30 -7.97 -7.60 -10.39
CA SER A 30 -8.87 -8.04 -11.46
C SER A 30 -9.01 -7.01 -12.57
N LEU A 31 -9.19 -5.73 -12.24
CA LEU A 31 -9.41 -4.69 -13.24
C LEU A 31 -8.10 -4.05 -13.76
N ARG A 32 -6.98 -4.23 -13.05
CA ARG A 32 -5.72 -3.53 -13.36
C ARG A 32 -5.88 -2.00 -13.46
N LYS A 33 -6.80 -1.49 -12.69
CA LYS A 33 -7.07 -0.05 -12.51
C LYS A 33 -7.40 0.19 -11.06
N VAL A 34 -6.98 1.31 -10.52
CA VAL A 34 -7.24 1.63 -9.12
C VAL A 34 -7.62 3.11 -8.96
N HIS A 35 -8.53 3.37 -8.05
CA HIS A 35 -8.81 4.71 -7.56
C HIS A 35 -7.66 5.15 -6.64
N ALA A 36 -6.78 6.02 -7.14
CA ALA A 36 -5.52 6.36 -6.49
C ALA A 36 -5.63 7.50 -5.45
N ASP A 37 -6.85 7.83 -5.01
CA ASP A 37 -7.12 8.83 -3.98
C ASP A 37 -8.09 8.28 -2.93
N PRO A 38 -7.65 7.36 -2.05
CA PRO A 38 -8.47 6.85 -0.95
C PRO A 38 -8.66 7.95 0.09
N HIS A 39 -9.81 8.62 0.00
CA HIS A 39 -10.20 9.70 0.89
C HIS A 39 -11.62 9.44 1.43
N PRO A 40 -11.93 9.72 2.71
CA PRO A 40 -13.23 9.41 3.29
C PRO A 40 -14.40 10.11 2.58
N GLY A 41 -14.16 11.28 1.99
CA GLY A 41 -15.16 12.01 1.21
C GLY A 41 -15.59 11.32 -0.09
N ASN A 42 -14.86 10.31 -0.56
CA ASN A 42 -15.17 9.54 -1.76
C ASN A 42 -16.11 8.36 -1.49
N PHE A 43 -16.50 8.17 -0.22
CA PHE A 43 -17.32 7.03 0.21
C PHE A 43 -18.49 7.48 1.08
N LEU A 44 -19.63 6.83 0.87
CA LEU A 44 -20.76 6.86 1.76
C LEU A 44 -21.02 5.47 2.33
N VAL A 45 -21.62 5.40 3.49
CA VAL A 45 -22.02 4.16 4.13
C VAL A 45 -23.51 4.21 4.42
N SER A 46 -24.26 3.23 3.90
CA SER A 46 -25.67 3.06 4.20
C SER A 46 -25.90 2.50 5.61
N GLU A 47 -27.13 2.52 6.10
CA GLU A 47 -27.46 2.03 7.45
C GLU A 47 -27.16 0.53 7.61
N ASP A 48 -27.28 -0.23 6.55
CA ASP A 48 -26.96 -1.66 6.51
C ASP A 48 -25.47 -1.97 6.36
N GLY A 49 -24.61 -0.94 6.28
CA GLY A 49 -23.15 -1.08 6.10
C GLY A 49 -22.69 -1.28 4.65
N THR A 50 -23.56 -1.02 3.68
CA THR A 50 -23.13 -1.05 2.27
C THR A 50 -22.24 0.15 1.98
N LEU A 51 -21.05 -0.12 1.42
CA LEU A 51 -20.11 0.91 0.98
C LEU A 51 -20.50 1.41 -0.43
N VAL A 52 -20.58 2.72 -0.59
CA VAL A 52 -20.89 3.38 -1.86
C VAL A 52 -19.76 4.32 -2.24
N ALA A 53 -19.05 4.03 -3.33
CA ALA A 53 -18.06 4.93 -3.91
C ALA A 53 -18.78 5.98 -4.78
N ILE A 54 -18.50 7.26 -4.55
CA ILE A 54 -19.21 8.39 -5.19
C ILE A 54 -18.31 9.24 -6.08
N ASP A 55 -17.01 9.02 -6.07
CA ASP A 55 -16.07 9.73 -6.97
C ASP A 55 -15.10 8.71 -7.59
N PHE A 56 -14.88 8.86 -8.89
CA PHE A 56 -13.93 8.06 -9.67
C PHE A 56 -12.97 8.95 -10.48
N GLY A 57 -12.79 10.21 -10.08
CA GLY A 57 -11.98 11.19 -10.80
C GLY A 57 -10.49 10.85 -10.86
N CYS A 58 -9.98 9.99 -10.00
CA CYS A 58 -8.55 9.68 -9.90
C CYS A 58 -8.23 8.20 -10.25
N MET A 59 -8.83 7.67 -11.32
CA MET A 59 -8.52 6.31 -11.77
C MET A 59 -7.16 6.23 -12.46
N LYS A 60 -6.34 5.26 -12.07
CA LYS A 60 -5.01 4.97 -12.64
C LYS A 60 -4.96 3.54 -13.16
N SER A 61 -4.39 3.37 -14.35
CA SER A 61 -4.09 2.05 -14.91
C SER A 61 -2.82 1.47 -14.29
N ILE A 62 -2.83 0.16 -14.07
CA ILE A 62 -1.70 -0.60 -13.53
C ILE A 62 -1.20 -1.51 -14.67
N PRO A 63 -0.12 -1.15 -15.37
CA PRO A 63 0.41 -1.96 -16.45
C PRO A 63 1.10 -3.23 -15.92
N GLU A 64 1.19 -4.27 -16.74
CA GLU A 64 1.72 -5.57 -16.33
C GLU A 64 3.20 -5.52 -15.97
N ASP A 65 3.99 -4.71 -16.67
CA ASP A 65 5.41 -4.49 -16.41
C ASP A 65 5.71 -3.82 -15.07
N PHE A 66 4.69 -3.17 -14.48
CA PHE A 66 4.72 -2.69 -13.10
C PHE A 66 4.06 -3.66 -12.12
N TYR A 67 2.92 -4.23 -12.48
CA TYR A 67 2.10 -5.05 -11.58
C TYR A 67 2.87 -6.25 -11.02
N PHE A 68 3.46 -7.06 -11.89
CA PHE A 68 4.14 -8.28 -11.47
C PHE A 68 5.35 -7.99 -10.59
N PRO A 69 6.33 -7.14 -10.99
CA PRO A 69 7.46 -6.84 -10.12
C PRO A 69 7.05 -6.28 -8.75
N TYR A 70 6.03 -5.43 -8.72
CA TYR A 70 5.56 -4.81 -7.48
C TYR A 70 4.92 -5.82 -6.53
N PHE A 71 3.99 -6.64 -7.03
CA PHE A 71 3.26 -7.59 -6.18
C PHE A 71 4.05 -8.86 -5.86
N GLU A 72 5.00 -9.27 -6.68
CA GLU A 72 5.95 -10.32 -6.33
C GLU A 72 6.78 -9.96 -5.09
N LEU A 73 7.08 -8.67 -4.87
CA LEU A 73 7.75 -8.18 -3.65
C LEU A 73 6.84 -8.12 -2.43
N SER A 74 5.55 -8.34 -2.57
CA SER A 74 4.65 -8.51 -1.42
C SER A 74 4.73 -9.90 -0.79
N VAL A 75 5.36 -10.85 -1.47
CA VAL A 75 5.68 -12.17 -0.93
C VAL A 75 6.97 -12.08 -0.12
N ARG A 76 6.91 -12.44 1.18
CA ARG A 76 8.03 -12.24 2.11
C ARG A 76 9.31 -12.95 1.67
N GLU A 77 9.20 -14.15 1.17
CA GLU A 77 10.32 -14.95 0.68
C GLU A 77 11.03 -14.29 -0.50
N ASN A 78 10.29 -13.62 -1.37
CA ASN A 78 10.84 -12.87 -2.50
C ASN A 78 11.53 -11.59 -2.03
N LEU A 79 10.93 -10.90 -1.08
CA LEU A 79 11.48 -9.68 -0.48
C LEU A 79 12.82 -9.97 0.23
N GLU A 80 12.92 -11.11 0.91
CA GLU A 80 14.11 -11.53 1.65
C GLU A 80 15.20 -12.16 0.75
N ASN A 81 14.87 -12.54 -0.48
CA ASN A 81 15.83 -13.01 -1.47
C ASN A 81 16.55 -11.82 -2.11
N LYS A 82 17.77 -11.53 -1.64
CA LYS A 82 18.50 -10.34 -2.07
C LYS A 82 18.65 -10.22 -3.60
N ALA A 83 19.00 -11.30 -4.29
CA ALA A 83 19.21 -11.26 -5.75
C ALA A 83 17.89 -10.98 -6.49
N PHE A 84 16.80 -11.60 -6.05
CA PHE A 84 15.47 -11.36 -6.59
C PHE A 84 15.00 -9.93 -6.29
N PHE A 85 15.20 -9.47 -5.07
CA PHE A 85 14.84 -8.12 -4.65
C PHE A 85 15.58 -7.05 -5.47
N ASP A 86 16.90 -7.16 -5.61
CA ASP A 86 17.70 -6.22 -6.39
C ASP A 86 17.23 -6.18 -7.87
N GLN A 87 16.91 -7.34 -8.46
CA GLN A 87 16.37 -7.41 -9.81
C GLN A 87 15.04 -6.66 -9.91
N LYS A 88 14.10 -6.87 -8.96
CA LYS A 88 12.81 -6.21 -8.99
C LYS A 88 12.93 -4.70 -8.75
N LEU A 89 13.88 -4.24 -7.96
CA LEU A 89 14.15 -2.82 -7.81
C LEU A 89 14.62 -2.15 -9.10
N LEU A 90 15.38 -2.87 -9.94
CA LEU A 90 15.73 -2.41 -11.29
C LEU A 90 14.49 -2.35 -12.21
N GLU A 91 13.69 -3.40 -12.24
CA GLU A 91 12.45 -3.45 -13.04
C GLU A 91 11.47 -2.33 -12.66
N LEU A 92 11.40 -1.97 -11.39
CA LEU A 92 10.57 -0.89 -10.85
C LEU A 92 11.22 0.50 -10.97
N GLU A 93 12.39 0.61 -11.56
CA GLU A 93 13.16 1.86 -11.70
C GLU A 93 13.55 2.53 -10.37
N ILE A 94 13.60 1.75 -9.28
CA ILE A 94 13.99 2.25 -7.95
C ILE A 94 15.50 2.39 -7.85
N ILE A 95 16.23 1.40 -8.35
CA ILE A 95 17.69 1.49 -8.59
C ILE A 95 17.92 1.48 -10.10
N ARG A 96 19.03 2.08 -10.53
CA ARG A 96 19.38 2.22 -11.93
C ARG A 96 20.74 1.58 -12.20
N GLU A 97 21.00 1.20 -13.44
CA GLU A 97 22.26 0.56 -13.81
C GLU A 97 23.48 1.48 -13.60
N ASP A 98 23.29 2.78 -13.82
CA ASP A 98 24.29 3.83 -13.69
C ASP A 98 24.43 4.40 -12.26
N ASP A 99 23.65 3.93 -11.29
CA ASP A 99 23.82 4.29 -9.89
C ASP A 99 25.17 3.79 -9.36
N SER A 100 25.80 4.59 -8.51
CA SER A 100 27.00 4.14 -7.77
C SER A 100 26.67 2.98 -6.82
N PRO A 101 27.65 2.17 -6.42
CA PRO A 101 27.41 1.10 -5.43
C PRO A 101 26.78 1.60 -4.14
N GLU A 102 27.19 2.78 -3.64
CA GLU A 102 26.66 3.40 -2.45
C GLU A 102 25.20 3.85 -2.62
N GLU A 103 24.85 4.34 -3.81
CA GLU A 103 23.46 4.71 -4.12
C GLU A 103 22.57 3.48 -4.21
N LYS A 104 23.04 2.42 -4.89
CA LYS A 104 22.30 1.16 -4.98
C LYS A 104 22.02 0.59 -3.58
N GLU A 105 23.05 0.52 -2.73
CA GLU A 105 22.88 0.03 -1.37
C GLU A 105 21.92 0.90 -0.55
N PHE A 106 22.06 2.21 -0.64
CA PHE A 106 21.19 3.16 0.06
C PHE A 106 19.71 3.00 -0.31
N PHE A 107 19.39 3.00 -1.62
CA PHE A 107 18.02 2.84 -2.07
C PHE A 107 17.47 1.43 -1.81
N THR A 108 18.28 0.40 -1.97
CA THR A 108 17.91 -0.98 -1.63
C THR A 108 17.49 -1.08 -0.17
N GLN A 109 18.25 -0.51 0.75
CA GLN A 109 17.93 -0.51 2.18
C GLN A 109 16.61 0.22 2.48
N ILE A 110 16.44 1.43 1.94
CA ILE A 110 15.21 2.23 2.14
C ILE A 110 13.98 1.46 1.67
N PHE A 111 14.04 0.95 0.44
CA PHE A 111 12.88 0.29 -0.15
C PHE A 111 12.62 -1.09 0.45
N TYR A 112 13.65 -1.77 0.95
CA TYR A 112 13.47 -2.98 1.75
C TYR A 112 12.66 -2.68 3.02
N GLU A 113 13.08 -1.69 3.82
CA GLU A 113 12.37 -1.31 5.05
C GLU A 113 10.94 -0.87 4.76
N LEU A 114 10.74 -0.05 3.70
CA LEU A 114 9.42 0.42 3.28
C LEU A 114 8.50 -0.74 2.89
N LEU A 115 8.95 -1.59 1.97
CA LEU A 115 8.14 -2.71 1.48
C LEU A 115 7.93 -3.78 2.55
N TYR A 116 8.93 -4.03 3.40
CA TYR A 116 8.78 -4.94 4.53
C TYR A 116 7.61 -4.52 5.44
N LEU A 117 7.50 -3.24 5.75
CA LEU A 117 6.44 -2.69 6.58
C LEU A 117 5.10 -2.67 5.83
N PHE A 118 5.05 -2.12 4.62
CA PHE A 118 3.82 -1.98 3.85
C PHE A 118 3.19 -3.32 3.46
N THR A 119 4.00 -4.37 3.30
CA THR A 119 3.50 -5.71 2.97
C THR A 119 3.14 -6.55 4.19
N THR A 120 3.29 -6.02 5.40
CA THR A 120 2.96 -6.73 6.64
C THR A 120 1.52 -7.27 6.67
N PRO A 121 0.48 -6.53 6.25
CA PRO A 121 -0.88 -7.08 6.19
C PRO A 121 -1.01 -8.31 5.31
N PHE A 122 -0.24 -8.38 4.22
CA PHE A 122 -0.29 -9.50 3.27
C PHE A 122 0.34 -10.80 3.77
N GLN A 123 1.04 -10.77 4.90
CA GLN A 123 1.66 -11.96 5.49
C GLN A 123 0.70 -12.71 6.42
N GLN A 124 -0.47 -12.19 6.66
CA GLN A 124 -1.45 -12.73 7.61
C GLN A 124 -2.76 -13.10 6.90
N GLU A 125 -3.48 -14.05 7.44
CA GLU A 125 -4.82 -14.40 6.97
C GLU A 125 -5.83 -13.29 7.29
N ASN A 126 -5.71 -12.72 8.49
CA ASN A 126 -6.50 -11.59 8.95
C ASN A 126 -5.56 -10.51 9.52
N PHE A 127 -5.91 -9.25 9.32
CA PHE A 127 -5.13 -8.13 9.84
C PHE A 127 -5.99 -7.14 10.63
N ASP A 128 -5.43 -6.60 11.72
CA ASP A 128 -6.03 -5.55 12.55
C ASP A 128 -5.48 -4.19 12.14
N PHE A 129 -6.25 -3.44 11.35
CA PHE A 129 -5.86 -2.09 10.92
C PHE A 129 -6.04 -1.03 12.02
N SER A 130 -6.63 -1.36 13.16
CA SER A 130 -6.68 -0.46 14.31
C SER A 130 -5.40 -0.46 15.16
N ASP A 131 -4.42 -1.29 14.82
CA ASP A 131 -3.15 -1.37 15.54
C ASP A 131 -2.32 -0.09 15.37
N ASN A 132 -2.22 0.70 16.43
CA ASN A 132 -1.45 1.93 16.44
C ASN A 132 0.05 1.69 16.20
N ALA A 133 0.60 0.58 16.68
CA ALA A 133 2.03 0.28 16.51
C ALA A 133 2.42 0.13 15.04
N PHE A 134 1.54 -0.42 14.22
CA PHE A 134 1.75 -0.49 12.77
C PHE A 134 1.83 0.89 12.12
N PHE A 135 0.91 1.79 12.49
CA PHE A 135 0.89 3.16 11.95
C PHE A 135 2.03 4.04 12.49
N GLU A 136 2.38 3.89 13.75
CA GLU A 136 3.55 4.54 14.34
C GLU A 136 4.83 4.12 13.61
N ALA A 137 5.00 2.84 13.31
CA ALA A 137 6.15 2.34 12.55
C ALA A 137 6.22 2.96 11.14
N ILE A 138 5.09 3.11 10.45
CA ILE A 138 5.02 3.80 9.14
C ILE A 138 5.43 5.28 9.28
N ALA A 139 4.91 5.97 10.28
CA ALA A 139 5.23 7.39 10.53
C ALA A 139 6.71 7.58 10.88
N ASP A 140 7.27 6.73 11.73
CA ASP A 140 8.68 6.76 12.12
C ASP A 140 9.60 6.51 10.94
N LEU A 141 9.25 5.55 10.08
CA LEU A 141 10.00 5.29 8.86
C LEU A 141 9.99 6.52 7.93
N GLY A 142 8.83 7.15 7.74
CA GLY A 142 8.70 8.38 6.97
C GLY A 142 9.56 9.52 7.54
N GLN A 143 9.56 9.71 8.87
CA GLN A 143 10.40 10.73 9.53
C GLN A 143 11.89 10.42 9.43
N LYS A 144 12.30 9.15 9.60
CA LYS A 144 13.69 8.70 9.46
C LYS A 144 14.26 9.14 8.11
N TYR A 145 13.51 8.93 7.03
CA TYR A 145 13.97 9.25 5.69
C TYR A 145 13.81 10.73 5.33
N ALA A 146 12.77 11.41 5.80
CA ALA A 146 12.61 12.84 5.60
C ALA A 146 13.76 13.68 6.25
N LYS A 147 14.31 13.20 7.36
CA LYS A 147 15.45 13.83 8.06
C LYS A 147 16.79 13.44 7.46
N ASN A 148 16.85 12.42 6.60
CA ASN A 148 18.11 11.96 6.04
C ASN A 148 18.66 12.98 5.03
N THR A 149 19.77 13.62 5.37
CA THR A 149 20.43 14.64 4.53
C THR A 149 20.97 14.08 3.22
N GLN A 150 21.21 12.76 3.14
CA GLN A 150 21.62 12.09 1.92
C GLN A 150 20.53 12.09 0.83
N MET A 151 19.25 12.20 1.22
CA MET A 151 18.16 12.37 0.27
C MET A 151 18.06 13.78 -0.32
N LYS A 152 18.56 14.80 0.38
CA LYS A 152 18.42 16.22 -0.03
C LYS A 152 19.23 16.63 -1.25
N GLY A 153 20.17 15.84 -1.71
CA GLY A 153 21.01 16.12 -2.88
C GLY A 153 20.85 15.10 -4.02
N ARG A 154 20.02 14.09 -3.85
CA ARG A 154 19.82 13.00 -4.82
C ARG A 154 18.46 13.15 -5.47
N ASP A 155 18.35 12.64 -6.69
CA ASP A 155 17.05 12.54 -7.38
C ASP A 155 16.09 11.68 -6.54
N ALA A 156 15.25 12.36 -5.74
CA ALA A 156 14.31 11.72 -4.82
C ALA A 156 13.14 11.03 -5.56
N ASN A 157 13.00 11.26 -6.87
CA ASN A 157 12.01 10.63 -7.71
C ASN A 157 12.49 9.24 -8.18
N ARG A 158 12.63 8.32 -7.21
CA ARG A 158 12.94 6.92 -7.47
C ARG A 158 11.67 6.11 -7.65
N GLY A 159 11.74 5.18 -8.59
CA GLY A 159 10.60 4.38 -9.00
C GLY A 159 9.76 5.04 -10.09
N SER A 160 9.02 4.21 -10.81
CA SER A 160 8.10 4.69 -11.82
C SER A 160 6.96 5.50 -11.18
N LYS A 161 6.27 6.32 -11.99
CA LYS A 161 5.06 7.03 -11.52
C LYS A 161 4.02 6.09 -10.91
N HIS A 162 3.99 4.84 -11.38
CA HIS A 162 3.07 3.80 -10.89
C HIS A 162 3.39 3.40 -9.46
N PHE A 163 4.67 3.31 -9.10
CA PHE A 163 5.12 3.04 -7.74
C PHE A 163 4.63 4.10 -6.75
N ILE A 164 4.75 5.38 -7.13
CA ILE A 164 4.37 6.50 -6.27
C ILE A 164 2.87 6.47 -5.97
N TYR A 165 2.01 6.32 -6.99
CA TYR A 165 0.57 6.31 -6.73
C TYR A 165 0.09 5.04 -6.05
N MET A 166 0.72 3.87 -6.30
CA MET A 166 0.36 2.63 -5.61
C MET A 166 0.65 2.71 -4.11
N ASN A 167 1.83 3.21 -3.73
CA ASN A 167 2.15 3.39 -2.32
C ASN A 167 1.23 4.40 -1.63
N ARG A 168 0.88 5.50 -2.31
CA ARG A 168 -0.12 6.46 -1.81
C ARG A 168 -1.49 5.81 -1.65
N THR A 169 -1.88 4.97 -2.60
CA THR A 169 -3.14 4.23 -2.52
C THR A 169 -3.17 3.30 -1.31
N PHE A 170 -2.14 2.50 -1.11
CA PHE A 170 -2.08 1.60 0.06
C PHE A 170 -2.01 2.36 1.38
N PHE A 171 -1.21 3.41 1.46
CA PHE A 171 -1.15 4.24 2.66
C PHE A 171 -2.50 4.86 2.99
N GLY A 172 -3.18 5.43 2.00
CA GLY A 172 -4.51 6.02 2.18
C GLY A 172 -5.57 4.97 2.53
N LEU A 173 -5.53 3.78 1.90
CA LEU A 173 -6.41 2.66 2.23
C LEU A 173 -6.22 2.21 3.69
N TYR A 174 -4.99 2.02 4.11
CA TYR A 174 -4.68 1.63 5.50
C TYR A 174 -5.14 2.70 6.50
N SER A 175 -4.92 3.98 6.17
CA SER A 175 -5.39 5.10 7.00
C SER A 175 -6.91 5.12 7.14
N LEU A 176 -7.65 4.94 6.04
CA LEU A 176 -9.12 4.86 6.10
C LEU A 176 -9.60 3.72 7.00
N MET A 177 -8.97 2.56 6.90
CA MET A 177 -9.33 1.39 7.70
C MET A 177 -8.95 1.57 9.17
N HIS A 178 -7.85 2.27 9.44
CA HIS A 178 -7.45 2.67 10.79
C HIS A 178 -8.44 3.66 11.42
N ASP A 179 -8.83 4.69 10.67
CA ASP A 179 -9.74 5.75 11.14
C ASP A 179 -11.11 5.21 11.58
N ILE A 180 -11.59 4.13 10.94
CA ILE A 180 -12.82 3.45 11.33
C ILE A 180 -12.61 2.29 12.31
N ASN A 181 -11.37 2.07 12.79
CA ASN A 181 -11.01 0.97 13.70
C ASN A 181 -11.37 -0.42 13.15
N SER A 182 -11.08 -0.68 11.89
CA SER A 182 -11.32 -1.99 11.27
C SER A 182 -10.40 -3.06 11.84
N LYS A 183 -10.98 -4.12 12.39
CA LYS A 183 -10.28 -5.27 12.97
C LYS A 183 -10.61 -6.55 12.22
N ASN A 184 -9.72 -7.52 12.31
CA ASN A 184 -9.94 -8.86 11.80
C ASN A 184 -10.37 -8.89 10.31
N ILE A 185 -9.73 -8.03 9.49
CA ILE A 185 -9.99 -7.95 8.07
C ILE A 185 -9.34 -9.13 7.35
N LYS A 186 -10.12 -9.91 6.62
CA LYS A 186 -9.62 -11.01 5.80
C LYS A 186 -8.85 -10.44 4.63
N ILE A 187 -7.56 -10.79 4.55
CA ILE A 187 -6.68 -10.30 3.49
C ILE A 187 -6.97 -11.03 2.17
N ASN A 188 -7.58 -12.22 2.24
CA ASN A 188 -7.91 -13.07 1.09
C ASN A 188 -6.66 -13.39 0.25
N ASN A 189 -6.48 -14.57 -0.17
CA ASN A 189 -5.34 -15.13 -0.91
C ASN A 189 -4.95 -14.33 -2.17
N TYR A 190 -4.69 -13.00 -2.02
CA TYR A 190 -4.27 -12.16 -3.14
C TYR A 190 -3.01 -12.73 -3.85
N LYS A 191 -2.19 -13.51 -3.14
CA LYS A 191 -1.06 -14.26 -3.71
C LYS A 191 -1.46 -15.16 -4.89
N ASN A 192 -2.72 -15.56 -4.99
CA ASN A 192 -3.23 -16.33 -6.13
C ASN A 192 -3.40 -15.50 -7.41
N PHE A 193 -3.23 -14.18 -7.33
CA PHE A 193 -3.32 -13.29 -8.49
C PHE A 193 -1.95 -12.97 -9.10
N ILE A 194 -0.85 -13.39 -8.48
CA ILE A 194 0.52 -13.13 -8.90
C ILE A 194 1.07 -14.32 -9.67
#